data_26e96543013d3a20ac2e21dbb8e57486
#
_entry.id   26e96543013d3a20ac2e21dbb8e57486
#
_cell.length_a   1.000
_cell.length_b   1.000
_cell.length_c   1.000
_cell.angle_alpha   90.00
_cell.angle_beta   90.00
_cell.angle_gamma   90.00
#
_symmetry.space_group_name_H-M   'P 1'
#
loop_
_entity.id
_entity.type
_entity.pdbx_description
1 polymer ?
#
loop_
_entity_poly.entity_id
_entity_poly.type
_entity_poly.pdbx_seq_one_letter_code
_entity_poly.pdbx_strand_id
1 'polypeptide(L)'
;QVKKQYAIDPNKIFLSGFSDGGSGVYYFVMTQPEPFAGFIAMNGSLKVASMLGEEALFPCNMNQKPLYILNTTEDILYPLDQIIPAVDFLKRDNPHIVFRTPKGNHFLSYLPEEQTSLVTFIKENTRKPLTHIVWETANISKINSIGWLRLSALSLDQAPASWHAPYPKVRIENNKADLGLKYD
;
A
#
# COMPACT_ATOMS: atom_id res chain seq x y z
N GLN A 1 5.38 8.67 -21.51
CA GLN A 1 5.42 9.97 -22.21
C GLN A 1 5.93 11.10 -21.29
N VAL A 2 5.33 11.32 -20.12
CA VAL A 2 5.69 12.42 -19.19
C VAL A 2 7.17 12.42 -18.81
N LYS A 3 7.76 11.26 -18.46
CA LYS A 3 9.19 11.15 -18.14
C LYS A 3 10.13 11.53 -19.28
N LYS A 4 9.67 11.47 -20.55
CA LYS A 4 10.47 11.92 -21.70
C LYS A 4 10.40 13.43 -21.92
N GLN A 5 9.36 14.03 -21.40
CA GLN A 5 9.04 15.45 -21.62
C GLN A 5 9.52 16.35 -20.46
N TYR A 6 9.60 15.80 -19.25
CA TYR A 6 9.96 16.52 -18.03
C TYR A 6 11.09 15.79 -17.29
N ALA A 7 11.96 16.54 -16.61
CA ALA A 7 13.01 16.01 -15.74
C ALA A 7 12.39 15.48 -14.43
N ILE A 8 11.85 14.25 -14.45
CA ILE A 8 11.23 13.60 -13.31
C ILE A 8 12.22 12.66 -12.65
N ASP A 9 12.44 12.83 -11.33
CA ASP A 9 13.15 11.85 -10.54
C ASP A 9 12.27 10.59 -10.35
N PRO A 10 12.66 9.43 -10.92
CA PRO A 10 11.89 8.19 -10.80
C PRO A 10 11.82 7.67 -9.35
N ASN A 11 12.68 8.17 -8.46
CA ASN A 11 12.68 7.79 -7.06
C ASN A 11 11.83 8.72 -6.18
N LYS A 12 11.16 9.71 -6.78
CA LYS A 12 10.28 10.68 -6.12
C LYS A 12 8.85 10.66 -6.70
N ILE A 13 8.39 9.48 -7.11
CA ILE A 13 7.01 9.31 -7.60
C ILE A 13 6.14 8.83 -6.44
N PHE A 14 5.07 9.54 -6.16
CA PHE A 14 4.09 9.21 -5.13
C PHE A 14 2.73 8.91 -5.76
N LEU A 15 1.98 8.00 -5.16
CA LEU A 15 0.58 7.79 -5.48
C LEU A 15 -0.28 8.51 -4.44
N SER A 16 -1.16 9.39 -4.91
CA SER A 16 -2.12 10.07 -4.03
C SER A 16 -3.54 9.91 -4.53
N GLY A 17 -4.50 9.94 -3.63
CA GLY A 17 -5.91 9.89 -3.97
C GLY A 17 -6.78 10.46 -2.87
N PHE A 18 -7.96 10.94 -3.28
CA PHE A 18 -8.98 11.50 -2.40
C PHE A 18 -10.28 10.68 -2.51
N SER A 19 -10.99 10.49 -1.42
CA SER A 19 -12.26 9.75 -1.36
C SER A 19 -12.09 8.32 -1.89
N ASP A 20 -12.80 7.91 -2.94
CA ASP A 20 -12.61 6.61 -3.60
C ASP A 20 -11.18 6.44 -4.14
N GLY A 21 -10.56 7.53 -4.63
CA GLY A 21 -9.14 7.55 -4.97
C GLY A 21 -8.23 7.32 -3.75
N GLY A 22 -8.60 7.84 -2.58
CA GLY A 22 -7.93 7.56 -1.31
C GLY A 22 -8.08 6.09 -0.90
N SER A 23 -9.24 5.50 -1.13
CA SER A 23 -9.47 4.06 -0.97
C SER A 23 -8.61 3.26 -1.95
N GLY A 24 -8.51 3.70 -3.20
CA GLY A 24 -7.63 3.10 -4.21
C GLY A 24 -6.15 3.11 -3.82
N VAL A 25 -5.70 4.10 -3.04
CA VAL A 25 -4.31 4.12 -2.52
C VAL A 25 -4.03 2.92 -1.63
N TYR A 26 -4.98 2.51 -0.76
CA TYR A 26 -4.83 1.29 0.05
C TYR A 26 -4.72 0.04 -0.82
N TYR A 27 -5.49 -0.02 -1.90
CA TYR A 27 -5.38 -1.12 -2.86
C TYR A 27 -3.99 -1.20 -3.49
N PHE A 28 -3.49 -0.09 -4.01
CA PHE A 28 -2.20 -0.07 -4.71
C PHE A 28 -1.00 -0.29 -3.80
N VAL A 29 -1.02 0.22 -2.56
CA VAL A 29 0.10 0.00 -1.63
C VAL A 29 0.24 -1.48 -1.24
N MET A 30 -0.84 -2.27 -1.33
CA MET A 30 -0.83 -3.71 -1.02
C MET A 30 -0.69 -4.60 -2.25
N THR A 31 -0.95 -4.09 -3.45
CA THR A 31 -0.88 -4.88 -4.69
C THR A 31 0.28 -4.51 -5.59
N GLN A 32 0.68 -3.23 -5.62
CA GLN A 32 1.73 -2.69 -6.50
C GLN A 32 2.57 -1.61 -5.80
N PRO A 33 3.24 -1.91 -4.66
CA PRO A 33 3.98 -0.90 -3.89
C PRO A 33 5.24 -0.38 -4.58
N GLU A 34 5.84 -1.15 -5.49
CA GLU A 34 7.19 -0.96 -6.02
C GLU A 34 7.45 0.35 -6.77
N PRO A 35 6.56 0.83 -7.66
CA PRO A 35 6.87 2.00 -8.49
C PRO A 35 6.97 3.30 -7.69
N PHE A 36 6.49 3.31 -6.44
CA PHE A 36 6.27 4.54 -5.68
C PHE A 36 7.26 4.72 -4.53
N ALA A 37 7.61 5.98 -4.27
CA ALA A 37 8.39 6.40 -3.10
C ALA A 37 7.55 6.38 -1.82
N GLY A 38 6.26 6.62 -1.96
CA GLY A 38 5.28 6.63 -0.87
C GLY A 38 3.87 6.84 -1.39
N PHE A 39 2.92 6.80 -0.48
CA PHE A 39 1.49 6.79 -0.75
C PHE A 39 0.77 7.83 0.12
N ILE A 40 -0.25 8.49 -0.42
CA ILE A 40 -1.01 9.52 0.29
C ILE A 40 -2.51 9.27 0.09
N ALA A 41 -3.16 8.73 1.11
CA ALA A 41 -4.60 8.46 1.13
C ALA A 41 -5.33 9.57 1.88
N MET A 42 -6.17 10.32 1.18
CA MET A 42 -6.94 11.43 1.73
C MET A 42 -8.43 11.08 1.76
N ASN A 43 -9.03 11.12 2.96
CA ASN A 43 -10.44 10.77 3.19
C ASN A 43 -10.84 9.47 2.46
N GLY A 44 -10.00 8.43 2.57
CA GLY A 44 -10.23 7.11 2.01
C GLY A 44 -10.57 6.09 3.09
N SER A 45 -11.00 4.91 2.68
CA SER A 45 -11.36 3.80 3.56
C SER A 45 -10.76 2.48 3.09
N LEU A 46 -10.05 1.80 4.00
CA LEU A 46 -9.55 0.44 3.75
C LEU A 46 -10.72 -0.54 3.47
N LYS A 47 -11.84 -0.37 4.18
CA LYS A 47 -13.04 -1.19 3.97
C LYS A 47 -13.55 -1.06 2.54
N VAL A 48 -13.61 0.16 2.00
CA VAL A 48 -14.03 0.40 0.61
C VAL A 48 -13.03 -0.24 -0.35
N ALA A 49 -11.72 -0.06 -0.12
CA ALA A 49 -10.68 -0.71 -0.93
C ALA A 49 -10.85 -2.24 -0.98
N SER A 50 -11.15 -2.87 0.17
CA SER A 50 -11.34 -4.33 0.25
C SER A 50 -12.62 -4.84 -0.38
N MET A 51 -13.65 -3.99 -0.51
CA MET A 51 -14.94 -4.36 -1.11
C MET A 51 -14.97 -4.13 -2.62
N LEU A 52 -14.30 -3.09 -3.12
CA LEU A 52 -14.33 -2.71 -4.53
C LEU A 52 -13.16 -3.32 -5.31
N GLY A 53 -12.09 -3.71 -4.63
CA GLY A 53 -11.00 -4.46 -5.23
C GLY A 53 -11.42 -5.90 -5.53
N GLU A 54 -11.02 -6.42 -6.69
CA GLU A 54 -11.30 -7.82 -7.04
C GLU A 54 -10.39 -8.81 -6.31
N GLU A 55 -9.32 -8.32 -5.65
CA GLU A 55 -8.28 -9.13 -5.03
C GLU A 55 -8.25 -8.93 -3.51
N ALA A 56 -7.91 -10.00 -2.81
CA ALA A 56 -7.69 -9.93 -1.37
C ALA A 56 -6.49 -9.01 -1.05
N LEU A 57 -6.65 -8.15 -0.05
CA LEU A 57 -5.63 -7.22 0.40
C LEU A 57 -4.89 -7.77 1.62
N PHE A 58 -3.58 -7.81 1.54
CA PHE A 58 -2.71 -8.29 2.61
C PHE A 58 -1.81 -7.16 3.11
N PRO A 59 -1.96 -6.69 4.37
CA PRO A 59 -1.19 -5.57 4.90
C PRO A 59 0.33 -5.76 4.86
N CYS A 60 0.82 -6.99 5.03
CA CYS A 60 2.26 -7.28 4.93
C CYS A 60 2.86 -6.90 3.57
N ASN A 61 2.05 -6.89 2.50
CA ASN A 61 2.48 -6.53 1.16
C ASN A 61 2.89 -5.06 1.01
N MET A 62 2.53 -4.20 1.96
CA MET A 62 3.02 -2.82 2.00
C MET A 62 4.55 -2.76 2.09
N ASN A 63 5.21 -3.82 2.62
CA ASN A 63 6.66 -3.91 2.76
C ASN A 63 7.28 -2.63 3.32
N GLN A 64 6.66 -2.09 4.35
CA GLN A 64 7.07 -0.87 5.05
C GLN A 64 7.16 0.39 4.14
N LYS A 65 6.40 0.43 3.04
CA LYS A 65 6.31 1.65 2.21
C LYS A 65 5.72 2.80 3.02
N PRO A 66 6.30 4.01 2.92
CA PRO A 66 5.73 5.20 3.56
C PRO A 66 4.29 5.43 3.11
N LEU A 67 3.38 5.54 4.07
CA LEU A 67 1.96 5.76 3.81
C LEU A 67 1.45 6.90 4.69
N TYR A 68 1.02 7.98 4.06
CA TYR A 68 0.37 9.12 4.72
C TYR A 68 -1.14 8.95 4.60
N ILE A 69 -1.80 8.83 5.73
CA ILE A 69 -3.25 8.70 5.82
C ILE A 69 -3.80 9.97 6.47
N LEU A 70 -4.80 10.56 5.83
CA LEU A 70 -5.47 11.74 6.31
C LEU A 70 -6.98 11.53 6.21
N ASN A 71 -7.67 11.55 7.36
CA ASN A 71 -9.12 11.53 7.45
C ASN A 71 -9.58 12.61 8.42
N THR A 72 -10.62 13.36 8.06
CA THR A 72 -11.11 14.49 8.82
C THR A 72 -12.05 14.09 9.96
N THR A 73 -12.12 14.92 11.00
CA THR A 73 -12.90 14.61 12.21
C THR A 73 -14.41 14.65 12.03
N GLU A 74 -14.90 15.33 10.99
CA GLU A 74 -16.33 15.54 10.73
C GLU A 74 -16.78 14.87 9.43
N ASP A 75 -16.00 13.90 8.93
CA ASP A 75 -16.34 13.12 7.74
C ASP A 75 -17.44 12.12 8.06
N ILE A 76 -18.65 12.36 7.52
CA ILE A 76 -19.79 11.49 7.71
C ILE A 76 -19.81 10.27 6.78
N LEU A 77 -19.03 10.31 5.68
CA LEU A 77 -18.93 9.19 4.74
C LEU A 77 -17.91 8.15 5.24
N TYR A 78 -16.81 8.62 5.81
CA TYR A 78 -15.76 7.78 6.38
C TYR A 78 -15.43 8.24 7.81
N PRO A 79 -16.35 8.01 8.77
CA PRO A 79 -16.21 8.48 10.14
C PRO A 79 -15.01 7.83 10.84
N LEU A 80 -14.34 8.61 11.71
CA LEU A 80 -13.07 8.21 12.34
C LEU A 80 -13.17 6.95 13.21
N ASP A 81 -14.32 6.66 13.79
CA ASP A 81 -14.56 5.43 14.57
C ASP A 81 -14.45 4.16 13.71
N GLN A 82 -14.66 4.24 12.40
CA GLN A 82 -14.43 3.16 11.45
C GLN A 82 -13.01 3.18 10.87
N ILE A 83 -12.38 4.35 10.76
CA ILE A 83 -11.05 4.51 10.17
C ILE A 83 -9.95 4.14 11.16
N ILE A 84 -10.03 4.60 12.42
CA ILE A 84 -8.99 4.39 13.41
C ILE A 84 -8.65 2.91 13.61
N PRO A 85 -9.62 1.99 13.80
CA PRO A 85 -9.30 0.58 13.94
C PRO A 85 -8.60 -0.03 12.72
N ALA A 86 -8.97 0.44 11.51
CA ALA A 86 -8.30 -0.01 10.28
C ALA A 86 -6.86 0.49 10.20
N VAL A 87 -6.60 1.74 10.55
CA VAL A 87 -5.25 2.31 10.59
C VAL A 87 -4.39 1.60 11.65
N ASP A 88 -4.93 1.34 12.83
CA ASP A 88 -4.22 0.62 13.89
C ASP A 88 -3.90 -0.82 13.48
N PHE A 89 -4.78 -1.47 12.73
CA PHE A 89 -4.53 -2.77 12.14
C PHE A 89 -3.35 -2.70 11.14
N LEU A 90 -3.33 -1.72 10.24
CA LEU A 90 -2.26 -1.55 9.26
C LEU A 90 -0.90 -1.23 9.90
N LYS A 91 -0.89 -0.49 11.02
CA LYS A 91 0.34 -0.12 11.74
C LYS A 91 1.07 -1.33 12.35
N ARG A 92 0.41 -2.47 12.51
CA ARG A 92 1.06 -3.71 12.98
C ARG A 92 2.09 -4.23 11.98
N ASP A 93 1.81 -4.05 10.68
CA ASP A 93 2.68 -4.50 9.60
C ASP A 93 3.54 -3.37 9.02
N ASN A 94 3.16 -2.11 9.25
CA ASN A 94 3.87 -0.97 8.68
C ASN A 94 4.06 0.17 9.70
N PRO A 95 5.24 0.29 10.33
CA PRO A 95 5.53 1.38 11.28
C PRO A 95 5.72 2.75 10.60
N HIS A 96 5.82 2.81 9.26
CA HIS A 96 6.01 4.04 8.50
C HIS A 96 4.68 4.69 8.06
N ILE A 97 3.60 4.40 8.79
CA ILE A 97 2.31 5.05 8.58
C ILE A 97 2.26 6.34 9.40
N VAL A 98 2.06 7.46 8.70
CA VAL A 98 1.69 8.75 9.29
C VAL A 98 0.17 8.87 9.21
N PHE A 99 -0.50 9.07 10.34
CA PHE A 99 -1.95 9.26 10.39
C PHE A 99 -2.29 10.63 10.97
N ARG A 100 -3.06 11.41 10.20
CA ARG A 100 -3.49 12.77 10.54
C ARG A 100 -5.00 12.86 10.52
N THR A 101 -5.55 13.62 11.50
CA THR A 101 -6.98 13.79 11.66
C THR A 101 -7.32 15.28 11.80
N PRO A 102 -7.11 16.11 10.74
CA PRO A 102 -7.46 17.51 10.79
C PRO A 102 -8.97 17.70 10.95
N LYS A 103 -9.35 18.88 11.46
CA LYS A 103 -10.75 19.26 11.55
C LYS A 103 -11.31 19.48 10.14
N GLY A 104 -12.52 19.03 9.89
CA GLY A 104 -13.22 19.23 8.62
C GLY A 104 -14.13 18.07 8.25
N ASN A 105 -14.90 18.30 7.22
CA ASN A 105 -15.80 17.31 6.62
C ASN A 105 -15.09 16.52 5.50
N HIS A 106 -15.86 15.81 4.65
CA HIS A 106 -15.30 15.00 3.57
C HIS A 106 -14.53 15.77 2.49
N PHE A 107 -14.56 17.11 2.46
CA PHE A 107 -13.92 17.90 1.42
C PHE A 107 -12.49 18.32 1.79
N LEU A 108 -11.70 18.70 0.76
CA LEU A 108 -10.27 19.01 0.89
C LEU A 108 -9.97 20.41 1.50
N SER A 109 -10.90 21.00 2.24
CA SER A 109 -10.74 22.32 2.89
C SER A 109 -9.59 22.40 3.89
N TYR A 110 -9.14 21.26 4.40
CA TYR A 110 -8.01 21.12 5.33
C TYR A 110 -6.63 21.18 4.64
N LEU A 111 -6.56 21.10 3.31
CA LEU A 111 -5.28 21.04 2.59
C LEU A 111 -4.33 22.18 2.89
N PRO A 112 -4.76 23.44 3.02
CA PRO A 112 -3.85 24.54 3.38
C PRO A 112 -3.13 24.31 4.71
N GLU A 113 -3.82 23.75 5.71
CA GLU A 113 -3.27 23.48 7.04
C GLU A 113 -2.31 22.28 7.01
N GLU A 114 -2.59 21.26 6.20
CA GLU A 114 -1.79 20.04 6.06
C GLU A 114 -0.66 20.16 5.03
N GLN A 115 -0.58 21.23 4.26
CA GLN A 115 0.38 21.40 3.17
C GLN A 115 1.83 21.22 3.64
N THR A 116 2.21 21.81 4.77
CA THR A 116 3.58 21.71 5.30
C THR A 116 3.92 20.26 5.64
N SER A 117 3.02 19.54 6.30
CA SER A 117 3.20 18.13 6.68
C SER A 117 3.31 17.22 5.46
N LEU A 118 2.46 17.44 4.45
CA LEU A 118 2.49 16.70 3.18
C LEU A 118 3.78 16.95 2.40
N VAL A 119 4.23 18.20 2.30
CA VAL A 119 5.48 18.54 1.63
C VAL A 119 6.68 17.94 2.35
N THR A 120 6.69 17.96 3.67
CA THR A 120 7.73 17.30 4.49
C THR A 120 7.75 15.80 4.22
N PHE A 121 6.60 15.13 4.25
CA PHE A 121 6.50 13.71 3.94
C PHE A 121 7.06 13.38 2.54
N ILE A 122 6.73 14.19 1.52
CA ILE A 122 7.23 13.99 0.16
C ILE A 122 8.76 14.19 0.09
N LYS A 123 9.29 15.22 0.77
CA LYS A 123 10.74 15.52 0.77
C LYS A 123 11.55 14.42 1.45
N GLU A 124 11.08 13.90 2.57
CA GLU A 124 11.81 12.92 3.38
C GLU A 124 11.79 11.51 2.80
N ASN A 125 10.81 11.19 1.96
CA ASN A 125 10.66 9.85 1.42
C ASN A 125 11.18 9.74 -0.01
N THR A 126 11.93 8.66 -0.26
CA THR A 126 12.51 8.31 -1.56
C THR A 126 12.32 6.82 -1.80
N ARG A 127 12.04 6.43 -3.03
CA ARG A 127 11.91 5.03 -3.38
C ARG A 127 13.21 4.28 -3.13
N LYS A 128 13.13 3.24 -2.31
CA LYS A 128 14.23 2.33 -2.02
C LYS A 128 13.92 0.95 -2.61
N PRO A 129 14.89 0.25 -3.19
CA PRO A 129 14.71 -1.15 -3.58
C PRO A 129 14.35 -2.00 -2.36
N LEU A 130 13.45 -2.95 -2.53
CA LEU A 130 13.15 -3.93 -1.49
C LEU A 130 14.31 -4.92 -1.40
N THR A 131 14.92 -5.03 -0.23
CA THR A 131 15.97 -6.03 0.09
C THR A 131 15.41 -7.20 0.87
N HIS A 132 14.33 -6.97 1.60
CA HIS A 132 13.53 -7.98 2.29
C HIS A 132 12.07 -7.87 1.79
N ILE A 133 11.46 -8.99 1.51
CA ILE A 133 10.07 -9.06 1.04
C ILE A 133 9.26 -9.94 1.99
N VAL A 134 8.13 -9.40 2.43
CA VAL A 134 7.02 -10.16 2.99
C VAL A 134 5.86 -10.02 2.02
N TRP A 135 5.36 -11.13 1.49
CA TRP A 135 4.35 -11.09 0.44
C TRP A 135 3.35 -12.22 0.56
N GLU A 136 2.09 -11.87 0.43
CA GLU A 136 0.97 -12.81 0.36
C GLU A 136 0.15 -12.55 -0.90
N THR A 137 -0.31 -13.61 -1.54
CA THR A 137 -1.25 -13.54 -2.66
C THR A 137 -2.24 -14.70 -2.60
N ALA A 138 -3.51 -14.41 -2.88
CA ALA A 138 -4.56 -15.41 -3.07
C ALA A 138 -4.74 -15.78 -4.56
N ASN A 139 -4.17 -14.98 -5.47
CA ASN A 139 -4.36 -15.14 -6.90
C ASN A 139 -3.09 -14.82 -7.68
N ILE A 140 -2.27 -15.84 -7.94
CA ILE A 140 -1.03 -15.68 -8.70
C ILE A 140 -1.25 -15.39 -10.19
N SER A 141 -2.45 -15.57 -10.72
CA SER A 141 -2.72 -15.22 -12.11
C SER A 141 -2.82 -13.71 -12.32
N LYS A 142 -3.16 -12.96 -11.26
CA LYS A 142 -3.30 -11.50 -11.28
C LYS A 142 -2.18 -10.80 -10.53
N ILE A 143 -1.84 -11.28 -9.32
CA ILE A 143 -0.80 -10.70 -8.47
C ILE A 143 0.29 -11.76 -8.28
N ASN A 144 1.24 -11.81 -9.19
CA ASN A 144 2.29 -12.83 -9.27
C ASN A 144 3.70 -12.31 -9.01
N SER A 145 3.86 -11.03 -8.73
CA SER A 145 5.19 -10.46 -8.50
C SER A 145 5.18 -9.29 -7.52
N ILE A 146 6.27 -9.15 -6.82
CA ILE A 146 6.58 -7.99 -5.98
C ILE A 146 8.09 -7.75 -6.00
N GLY A 147 8.50 -6.54 -6.30
CA GLY A 147 9.91 -6.20 -6.39
C GLY A 147 10.68 -7.10 -7.36
N TRP A 148 11.69 -7.74 -6.82
CA TRP A 148 12.55 -8.67 -7.56
C TRP A 148 12.00 -10.12 -7.56
N LEU A 149 10.90 -10.41 -6.85
CA LEU A 149 10.32 -11.73 -6.76
C LEU A 149 9.16 -11.89 -7.75
N ARG A 150 9.17 -13.00 -8.48
CA ARG A 150 8.06 -13.40 -9.35
C ARG A 150 7.74 -14.87 -9.18
N LEU A 151 6.45 -15.19 -9.06
CA LEU A 151 5.94 -16.55 -9.10
C LEU A 151 5.40 -16.86 -10.50
N SER A 152 5.97 -17.88 -11.16
CA SER A 152 5.53 -18.31 -12.49
C SER A 152 4.51 -19.45 -12.44
N ALA A 153 4.59 -20.29 -11.40
CA ALA A 153 3.67 -21.40 -11.17
C ALA A 153 3.68 -21.82 -9.71
N LEU A 154 2.63 -22.52 -9.28
CA LEU A 154 2.54 -23.21 -7.99
C LEU A 154 2.30 -24.71 -8.25
N SER A 155 3.05 -25.58 -7.56
CA SER A 155 2.73 -26.99 -7.49
C SER A 155 1.67 -27.19 -6.42
N LEU A 156 0.48 -27.62 -6.82
CA LEU A 156 -0.63 -27.92 -5.90
C LEU A 156 -0.34 -29.14 -5.01
N ASP A 157 0.53 -30.06 -5.48
CA ASP A 157 0.90 -31.28 -4.74
C ASP A 157 1.69 -30.98 -3.46
N GLN A 158 2.24 -29.78 -3.35
CA GLN A 158 2.99 -29.32 -2.18
C GLN A 158 2.28 -28.16 -1.46
N ALA A 159 1.02 -27.92 -1.77
CA ALA A 159 0.26 -26.85 -1.14
C ALA A 159 0.20 -27.07 0.38
N PRO A 160 0.53 -26.06 1.20
CA PRO A 160 0.41 -26.17 2.65
C PRO A 160 -1.04 -26.49 3.04
N ALA A 161 -1.23 -27.21 4.15
CA ALA A 161 -2.57 -27.53 4.68
C ALA A 161 -3.45 -26.29 4.91
N SER A 162 -2.84 -25.11 5.10
CA SER A 162 -3.51 -23.80 5.18
C SER A 162 -4.24 -23.39 3.89
N TRP A 163 -3.97 -24.04 2.74
CA TRP A 163 -4.69 -23.80 1.49
C TRP A 163 -6.11 -24.36 1.49
N HIS A 164 -6.45 -25.19 2.46
CA HIS A 164 -7.83 -25.63 2.71
C HIS A 164 -8.62 -24.65 3.59
N ALA A 165 -7.99 -23.55 4.05
CA ALA A 165 -8.68 -22.46 4.70
C ALA A 165 -9.61 -21.71 3.70
N PRO A 166 -10.65 -21.01 4.19
CA PRO A 166 -11.63 -20.35 3.32
C PRO A 166 -11.02 -19.31 2.34
N TYR A 167 -9.79 -18.90 2.57
CA TYR A 167 -9.02 -18.01 1.68
C TYR A 167 -7.61 -18.58 1.49
N PRO A 168 -7.40 -19.51 0.54
CA PRO A 168 -6.08 -20.02 0.24
C PRO A 168 -5.16 -18.88 -0.21
N LYS A 169 -3.98 -18.77 0.40
CA LYS A 169 -2.97 -17.77 0.07
C LYS A 169 -1.58 -18.35 0.10
N VAL A 170 -0.71 -17.80 -0.73
CA VAL A 170 0.73 -18.01 -0.65
C VAL A 170 1.32 -16.91 0.20
N ARG A 171 2.16 -17.27 1.17
CA ARG A 171 3.00 -16.33 1.91
C ARG A 171 4.45 -16.64 1.64
N ILE A 172 5.19 -15.62 1.27
CA ILE A 172 6.65 -15.68 1.11
C ILE A 172 7.27 -14.59 1.96
N GLU A 173 8.29 -14.99 2.71
CA GLU A 173 9.12 -14.07 3.47
C GLU A 173 10.57 -14.43 3.21
N ASN A 174 11.33 -13.52 2.58
CA ASN A 174 12.70 -13.80 2.22
C ASN A 174 13.54 -12.54 1.98
N ASN A 175 14.84 -12.68 2.21
CA ASN A 175 15.83 -11.68 1.86
C ASN A 175 16.41 -11.97 0.48
N LYS A 176 16.68 -10.92 -0.29
CA LYS A 176 17.28 -11.04 -1.60
C LYS A 176 18.59 -11.83 -1.58
N ALA A 177 19.40 -11.66 -0.52
CA ALA A 177 20.66 -12.35 -0.34
C ALA A 177 20.53 -13.85 -0.07
N ASP A 178 19.39 -14.29 0.50
CA ASP A 178 19.20 -15.68 0.96
C ASP A 178 18.73 -16.60 -0.16
N LEU A 179 18.19 -16.05 -1.24
CA LEU A 179 17.60 -16.85 -2.32
C LEU A 179 18.63 -17.45 -3.27
N GLY A 180 19.88 -17.01 -3.24
CA GLY A 180 20.93 -17.48 -4.16
C GLY A 180 20.56 -17.33 -5.65
N LEU A 181 19.54 -16.54 -5.95
CA LEU A 181 19.00 -16.37 -7.29
C LEU A 181 19.94 -15.52 -8.14
N LYS A 182 20.33 -16.02 -9.29
CA LYS A 182 20.89 -15.19 -10.33
C LYS A 182 19.75 -14.37 -10.92
N TYR A 183 19.97 -13.07 -11.02
CA TYR A 183 19.02 -12.13 -11.60
C TYR A 183 19.44 -11.89 -13.05
N ASP A 184 18.52 -12.11 -13.94
CA ASP A 184 18.64 -11.71 -15.35
C ASP A 184 18.15 -10.27 -15.51
#